data_9b4aff21709ae669328985c24e26d858
#
_entry.id   9b4aff21709ae669328985c24e26d858
#
_cell.length_a   1.000
_cell.length_b   1.000
_cell.length_c   1.000
_cell.angle_alpha   90.00
_cell.angle_beta   90.00
_cell.angle_gamma   90.00
#
_symmetry.space_group_name_H-M   'P 1'
#
loop_
_entity.id
_entity.type
_entity.pdbx_description
1 polymer ?
#
loop_
_entity_poly.entity_id
_entity_poly.type
_entity_poly.pdbx_seq_one_letter_code
_entity_poly.pdbx_strand_id
1 'polypeptide(L)'
;MKEILESISNYINNKHSDKKWEPGKDWVQYAGPFFDDKEYVAAIKSLLNEWLVLGQDAITFETNFPVLFGKEYGILTNSGSSSNLLMMLAMTSKRLFNLPKGTKVITPIAGFPTTLNPIFQVGFEPVFVDIDLDTLNLNLDQVEEHAKKGAKIITFAHVLGNPPNMNRLMEIIKQYNLILLEDCCDALGSTYDGKPLGSFGELTSCSFYPAHHMTMGEGGFVACNTKIQEIVTRSFREWGRGCYCVGKKANLLKNGSCGNRFSNWLPELPDEIFDHKYVYDEIGYNLKPIELQASIGLEQMKKLPEIHRRRKENHARLVNIFKPYEEFFILPKATELSDPSWFAFAVTIKDNYKFKRKDIVDFLESNKIQTRPYFAGNIMLQPAYNGLIDKNEVITKYPNARKITTDTFFLGTSPVITKIQLDYIEEVVQNFFKNK
;
A
#
# COMPACT_ATOMS: atom_id res chain seq x y z
N MET A 1 -35.49 -9.20 -2.15
CA MET A 1 -34.05 -8.93 -2.33
C MET A 1 -33.68 -8.62 -3.78
N LYS A 2 -34.03 -9.46 -4.77
CA LYS A 2 -33.68 -9.25 -6.20
C LYS A 2 -34.13 -7.89 -6.72
N GLU A 3 -35.41 -7.53 -6.57
CA GLU A 3 -35.97 -6.23 -7.02
C GLU A 3 -35.30 -5.01 -6.37
N ILE A 4 -34.94 -5.12 -5.08
CA ILE A 4 -34.21 -4.03 -4.38
C ILE A 4 -32.82 -3.85 -5.02
N LEU A 5 -32.09 -4.93 -5.26
CA LEU A 5 -30.76 -4.86 -5.86
C LEU A 5 -30.79 -4.34 -7.31
N GLU A 6 -31.81 -4.74 -8.09
CA GLU A 6 -32.04 -4.22 -9.44
C GLU A 6 -32.36 -2.71 -9.43
N SER A 7 -33.17 -2.26 -8.47
CA SER A 7 -33.50 -0.82 -8.31
C SER A 7 -32.25 0.01 -7.98
N ILE A 8 -31.36 -0.53 -7.13
CA ILE A 8 -30.08 0.11 -6.78
C ILE A 8 -29.17 0.18 -7.99
N SER A 9 -29.00 -0.93 -8.73
CA SER A 9 -28.20 -0.97 -9.96
C SER A 9 -28.67 0.11 -10.95
N ASN A 10 -29.97 0.18 -11.21
CA ASN A 10 -30.56 1.17 -12.11
C ASN A 10 -30.34 2.60 -11.63
N TYR A 11 -30.49 2.87 -10.32
CA TYR A 11 -30.25 4.20 -9.75
C TYR A 11 -28.80 4.64 -9.94
N ILE A 12 -27.82 3.75 -9.65
CA ILE A 12 -26.39 4.07 -9.77
C ILE A 12 -26.01 4.30 -11.24
N ASN A 13 -26.48 3.46 -12.15
CA ASN A 13 -26.21 3.60 -13.59
C ASN A 13 -26.75 4.93 -14.14
N ASN A 14 -27.96 5.32 -13.77
CA ASN A 14 -28.53 6.62 -14.14
C ASN A 14 -27.71 7.78 -13.56
N LYS A 15 -27.35 7.70 -12.27
CA LYS A 15 -26.53 8.73 -11.60
C LYS A 15 -25.16 8.92 -12.29
N HIS A 16 -24.54 7.85 -12.76
CA HIS A 16 -23.25 7.93 -13.45
C HIS A 16 -23.38 8.49 -14.87
N SER A 17 -24.47 8.19 -15.59
CA SER A 17 -24.74 8.73 -16.93
C SER A 17 -24.99 10.24 -16.93
N ASP A 18 -25.57 10.76 -15.87
CA ASP A 18 -25.96 12.18 -15.77
C ASP A 18 -24.80 13.08 -15.35
N LYS A 19 -23.68 12.50 -14.88
CA LYS A 19 -22.53 13.26 -14.40
C LYS A 19 -21.70 13.80 -15.56
N LYS A 20 -21.82 15.11 -15.83
CA LYS A 20 -20.95 15.84 -16.78
C LYS A 20 -19.86 16.57 -15.99
N TRP A 21 -18.63 16.47 -16.48
CA TRP A 21 -17.50 17.21 -15.95
C TRP A 21 -17.22 18.47 -16.80
N GLU A 22 -17.05 19.63 -16.17
CA GLU A 22 -16.83 20.91 -16.84
C GLU A 22 -15.41 21.45 -16.54
N PRO A 23 -14.59 21.77 -17.58
CA PRO A 23 -13.24 22.31 -17.41
C PRO A 23 -13.23 23.61 -16.57
N GLY A 24 -12.28 23.72 -15.64
CA GLY A 24 -12.10 24.91 -14.78
C GLY A 24 -13.17 25.11 -13.70
N LYS A 25 -14.24 24.32 -13.71
CA LYS A 25 -15.35 24.36 -12.76
C LYS A 25 -15.28 23.18 -11.80
N ASP A 26 -15.17 21.98 -12.36
CA ASP A 26 -15.06 20.74 -11.62
C ASP A 26 -13.60 20.34 -11.45
N TRP A 27 -13.29 19.70 -10.32
CA TRP A 27 -11.97 19.23 -10.03
C TRP A 27 -11.56 18.04 -10.92
N VAL A 28 -10.35 18.08 -11.47
CA VAL A 28 -9.61 16.88 -11.86
C VAL A 28 -9.01 16.30 -10.59
N GLN A 29 -9.66 15.28 -10.04
CA GLN A 29 -9.21 14.63 -8.81
C GLN A 29 -7.99 13.74 -9.10
N TYR A 30 -7.02 13.70 -8.18
CA TYR A 30 -5.83 12.85 -8.36
C TYR A 30 -6.17 11.35 -8.26
N ALA A 31 -7.22 10.99 -7.54
CA ALA A 31 -7.68 9.62 -7.37
C ALA A 31 -9.15 9.57 -6.94
N GLY A 32 -9.74 8.38 -7.03
CA GLY A 32 -11.09 8.11 -6.58
C GLY A 32 -11.48 6.65 -6.84
N PRO A 33 -12.58 6.17 -6.29
CA PRO A 33 -13.06 4.81 -6.49
C PRO A 33 -13.49 4.59 -7.94
N PHE A 34 -12.95 3.55 -8.57
CA PHE A 34 -13.38 3.10 -9.90
C PHE A 34 -14.53 2.10 -9.75
N PHE A 35 -15.69 2.64 -9.34
CA PHE A 35 -16.92 1.89 -9.04
C PHE A 35 -17.93 1.99 -10.19
N ASP A 36 -18.68 0.91 -10.42
CA ASP A 36 -19.95 0.90 -11.12
C ASP A 36 -21.08 0.49 -10.15
N ASP A 37 -22.18 -0.06 -10.63
CA ASP A 37 -23.28 -0.54 -9.79
C ASP A 37 -22.94 -1.78 -8.96
N LYS A 38 -21.94 -2.57 -9.38
CA LYS A 38 -21.64 -3.89 -8.78
C LYS A 38 -21.12 -3.79 -7.36
N GLU A 39 -20.25 -2.84 -7.07
CA GLU A 39 -19.74 -2.61 -5.71
C GLU A 39 -20.87 -2.20 -4.75
N TYR A 40 -21.79 -1.35 -5.21
CA TYR A 40 -22.94 -0.94 -4.40
C TYR A 40 -23.90 -2.10 -4.16
N VAL A 41 -24.19 -2.89 -5.19
CA VAL A 41 -25.02 -4.09 -5.09
C VAL A 41 -24.40 -5.11 -4.14
N ALA A 42 -23.11 -5.38 -4.26
CA ALA A 42 -22.38 -6.31 -3.39
C ALA A 42 -22.42 -5.85 -1.92
N ALA A 43 -22.16 -4.56 -1.68
CA ALA A 43 -22.20 -3.96 -0.35
C ALA A 43 -23.58 -4.10 0.31
N ILE A 44 -24.65 -3.75 -0.41
CA ILE A 44 -26.02 -3.82 0.11
C ILE A 44 -26.45 -5.27 0.32
N LYS A 45 -26.09 -6.18 -0.59
CA LYS A 45 -26.32 -7.61 -0.42
C LYS A 45 -25.65 -8.14 0.86
N SER A 46 -24.42 -7.72 1.13
CA SER A 46 -23.70 -8.10 2.36
C SER A 46 -24.43 -7.60 3.61
N LEU A 47 -24.91 -6.35 3.61
CA LEU A 47 -25.69 -5.80 4.72
C LEU A 47 -27.01 -6.54 4.93
N LEU A 48 -27.72 -6.90 3.86
CA LEU A 48 -28.99 -7.64 3.93
C LEU A 48 -28.83 -9.09 4.39
N ASN A 49 -27.63 -9.64 4.38
CA ASN A 49 -27.31 -10.95 4.94
C ASN A 49 -27.10 -10.93 6.47
N GLU A 50 -27.11 -9.73 7.09
CA GLU A 50 -27.01 -9.51 8.54
C GLU A 50 -25.74 -10.07 9.22
N TRP A 51 -24.75 -10.55 8.44
CA TRP A 51 -23.44 -11.01 8.93
C TRP A 51 -22.39 -9.94 8.74
N LEU A 52 -22.11 -9.16 9.79
CA LEU A 52 -21.27 -7.95 9.69
C LEU A 52 -19.78 -8.17 9.94
N VAL A 53 -19.42 -9.22 10.69
CA VAL A 53 -18.01 -9.59 10.90
C VAL A 53 -17.51 -10.43 9.73
N LEU A 54 -16.20 -10.68 9.64
CA LEU A 54 -15.61 -11.47 8.56
C LEU A 54 -16.37 -12.79 8.36
N GLY A 55 -16.83 -13.05 7.15
CA GLY A 55 -17.63 -14.20 6.76
C GLY A 55 -17.15 -14.81 5.45
N GLN A 56 -18.09 -15.22 4.59
CA GLN A 56 -17.78 -15.99 3.38
C GLN A 56 -17.06 -15.16 2.31
N ASP A 57 -17.41 -13.88 2.13
CA ASP A 57 -16.75 -13.01 1.15
C ASP A 57 -15.31 -12.71 1.58
N ALA A 58 -15.08 -12.48 2.87
CA ALA A 58 -13.73 -12.33 3.41
C ALA A 58 -12.88 -13.60 3.22
N ILE A 59 -13.44 -14.78 3.48
CA ILE A 59 -12.76 -16.07 3.25
C ILE A 59 -12.42 -16.24 1.77
N THR A 60 -13.36 -15.90 0.88
CA THR A 60 -13.16 -15.97 -0.58
C THR A 60 -12.06 -15.01 -1.02
N PHE A 61 -12.07 -13.78 -0.50
CA PHE A 61 -11.04 -12.79 -0.79
C PHE A 61 -9.66 -13.25 -0.28
N GLU A 62 -9.55 -13.66 0.99
CA GLU A 62 -8.30 -14.16 1.59
C GLU A 62 -7.74 -15.40 0.87
N THR A 63 -8.59 -16.16 0.17
CA THR A 63 -8.18 -17.33 -0.61
C THR A 63 -7.65 -16.95 -1.99
N ASN A 64 -8.26 -15.96 -2.64
CA ASN A 64 -8.00 -15.65 -4.04
C ASN A 64 -6.99 -14.51 -4.25
N PHE A 65 -6.88 -13.59 -3.29
CA PHE A 65 -6.06 -12.38 -3.46
C PHE A 65 -4.55 -12.62 -3.36
N PRO A 66 -4.01 -13.54 -2.52
CA PRO A 66 -2.56 -13.72 -2.35
C PRO A 66 -1.82 -14.05 -3.65
N VAL A 67 -2.48 -14.74 -4.59
CA VAL A 67 -1.88 -15.14 -5.88
C VAL A 67 -1.41 -13.93 -6.70
N LEU A 68 -2.03 -12.75 -6.50
CA LEU A 68 -1.63 -11.51 -7.18
C LEU A 68 -0.22 -11.04 -6.76
N PHE A 69 0.29 -11.52 -5.63
CA PHE A 69 1.64 -11.34 -5.15
C PHE A 69 2.52 -12.60 -5.26
N GLY A 70 2.06 -13.61 -6.01
CA GLY A 70 2.79 -14.88 -6.10
C GLY A 70 2.88 -15.63 -4.78
N LYS A 71 1.94 -15.40 -3.85
CA LYS A 71 1.88 -16.02 -2.51
C LYS A 71 0.67 -16.92 -2.36
N GLU A 72 0.73 -17.83 -1.37
CA GLU A 72 -0.34 -18.81 -1.16
C GLU A 72 -1.32 -18.39 -0.05
N TYR A 73 -0.85 -17.66 0.96
CA TYR A 73 -1.60 -17.33 2.15
C TYR A 73 -1.76 -15.82 2.31
N GLY A 74 -2.78 -15.42 3.06
CA GLY A 74 -2.92 -14.01 3.41
C GLY A 74 -4.17 -13.72 4.24
N ILE A 75 -4.21 -12.52 4.77
CA ILE A 75 -5.28 -12.04 5.64
C ILE A 75 -5.70 -10.62 5.29
N LEU A 76 -6.98 -10.35 5.35
CA LEU A 76 -7.56 -9.00 5.30
C LEU A 76 -7.27 -8.23 6.59
N THR A 77 -7.08 -6.94 6.46
CA THR A 77 -6.95 -5.98 7.56
C THR A 77 -7.83 -4.77 7.32
N ASN A 78 -8.04 -3.94 8.35
CA ASN A 78 -8.86 -2.74 8.25
C ASN A 78 -8.18 -1.57 7.53
N SER A 79 -6.87 -1.65 7.26
CA SER A 79 -6.13 -0.67 6.46
C SER A 79 -4.75 -1.19 6.04
N GLY A 80 -4.13 -0.60 5.00
CA GLY A 80 -2.74 -0.87 4.65
C GLY A 80 -1.75 -0.53 5.77
N SER A 81 -2.05 0.51 6.54
CA SER A 81 -1.25 0.87 7.73
C SER A 81 -1.22 -0.25 8.77
N SER A 82 -2.37 -0.88 9.01
CA SER A 82 -2.46 -2.05 9.89
C SER A 82 -1.73 -3.25 9.31
N SER A 83 -1.73 -3.40 7.98
CA SER A 83 -0.95 -4.45 7.30
C SER A 83 0.54 -4.29 7.54
N ASN A 84 1.08 -3.08 7.41
CA ASN A 84 2.48 -2.78 7.71
C ASN A 84 2.83 -3.05 9.18
N LEU A 85 1.93 -2.67 10.11
CA LEU A 85 2.11 -2.97 11.53
C LEU A 85 2.16 -4.49 11.78
N LEU A 86 1.25 -5.25 11.19
CA LEU A 86 1.21 -6.70 11.35
C LEU A 86 2.45 -7.39 10.79
N MET A 87 2.98 -6.95 9.65
CA MET A 87 4.24 -7.47 9.11
C MET A 87 5.39 -7.27 10.10
N MET A 88 5.48 -6.09 10.71
CA MET A 88 6.54 -5.79 11.66
C MET A 88 6.36 -6.52 13.00
N LEU A 89 5.12 -6.67 13.48
CA LEU A 89 4.80 -7.48 14.66
C LEU A 89 5.17 -8.96 14.45
N ALA A 90 4.93 -9.51 13.26
CA ALA A 90 5.30 -10.88 12.93
C ALA A 90 6.80 -11.14 13.12
N MET A 91 7.68 -10.14 12.95
CA MET A 91 9.12 -10.25 13.18
C MET A 91 9.46 -10.46 14.67
N THR A 92 8.60 -9.99 15.58
CA THR A 92 8.81 -10.12 17.04
C THR A 92 8.32 -11.46 17.61
N SER A 93 7.46 -12.19 16.88
CA SER A 93 6.85 -13.43 17.36
C SER A 93 7.88 -14.53 17.60
N LYS A 94 7.78 -15.19 18.76
CA LYS A 94 8.57 -16.37 19.11
C LYS A 94 8.31 -17.57 18.17
N ARG A 95 7.18 -17.57 17.49
CA ARG A 95 6.79 -18.62 16.53
C ARG A 95 7.36 -18.42 15.14
N LEU A 96 8.00 -17.24 14.86
CA LEU A 96 8.61 -16.92 13.57
C LEU A 96 10.08 -16.52 13.75
N PHE A 97 10.37 -15.21 13.70
CA PHE A 97 11.75 -14.70 13.67
C PHE A 97 12.29 -14.37 15.05
N ASN A 98 11.43 -14.12 16.02
CA ASN A 98 11.80 -13.81 17.42
C ASN A 98 12.86 -12.72 17.57
N LEU A 99 12.76 -11.66 16.76
CA LEU A 99 13.75 -10.60 16.76
C LEU A 99 13.60 -9.70 17.99
N PRO A 100 14.70 -9.36 18.68
CA PRO A 100 14.65 -8.54 19.90
C PRO A 100 14.42 -7.05 19.59
N LYS A 101 13.98 -6.29 20.59
CA LYS A 101 13.99 -4.82 20.55
C LYS A 101 15.39 -4.29 20.20
N GLY A 102 15.45 -3.16 19.50
CA GLY A 102 16.71 -2.61 18.98
C GLY A 102 17.22 -3.29 17.70
N THR A 103 16.48 -4.27 17.13
CA THR A 103 16.82 -4.82 15.81
C THR A 103 16.82 -3.70 14.76
N LYS A 104 17.92 -3.59 14.00
CA LYS A 104 18.09 -2.56 12.97
C LYS A 104 17.31 -2.91 11.71
N VAL A 105 16.51 -1.94 11.24
CA VAL A 105 15.63 -2.05 10.05
C VAL A 105 16.03 -0.99 9.03
N ILE A 106 16.49 -1.40 7.87
CA ILE A 106 16.77 -0.48 6.75
C ILE A 106 15.46 0.01 6.14
N THR A 107 15.33 1.31 5.96
CA THR A 107 14.16 1.94 5.34
C THR A 107 14.54 3.27 4.68
N PRO A 108 13.88 3.69 3.57
CA PRO A 108 14.11 5.02 3.03
C PRO A 108 13.64 6.11 4.00
N ILE A 109 14.39 7.22 4.09
CA ILE A 109 14.01 8.35 4.94
C ILE A 109 12.85 9.15 4.35
N ALA A 110 12.52 8.93 3.10
CA ALA A 110 11.43 9.60 2.40
C ALA A 110 10.34 8.60 2.00
N GLY A 111 9.08 8.97 2.21
CA GLY A 111 7.95 8.13 1.86
C GLY A 111 6.70 8.40 2.70
N PHE A 112 5.96 7.34 2.98
CA PHE A 112 4.73 7.41 3.76
C PHE A 112 4.96 6.99 5.23
N PRO A 113 4.37 7.69 6.20
CA PRO A 113 4.64 7.44 7.63
C PRO A 113 4.38 6.01 8.09
N THR A 114 3.37 5.33 7.55
CA THR A 114 2.98 4.00 8.03
C THR A 114 3.82 2.86 7.49
N THR A 115 4.76 3.12 6.57
CA THR A 115 5.85 2.20 6.26
C THR A 115 6.93 2.26 7.36
N LEU A 116 7.16 3.45 7.96
CA LEU A 116 8.18 3.69 8.98
C LEU A 116 7.67 3.42 10.41
N ASN A 117 6.49 3.94 10.77
CA ASN A 117 5.99 3.95 12.16
C ASN A 117 6.01 2.58 12.85
N PRO A 118 5.67 1.47 12.18
CA PRO A 118 5.73 0.14 12.79
C PRO A 118 7.10 -0.24 13.36
N ILE A 119 8.20 0.27 12.79
CA ILE A 119 9.55 0.03 13.28
C ILE A 119 9.70 0.55 14.71
N PHE A 120 9.26 1.80 14.95
CA PHE A 120 9.26 2.40 16.29
C PHE A 120 8.27 1.71 17.23
N GLN A 121 7.06 1.38 16.73
CA GLN A 121 5.98 0.81 17.52
C GLN A 121 6.32 -0.56 18.12
N VAL A 122 7.11 -1.37 17.41
CA VAL A 122 7.57 -2.66 17.92
C VAL A 122 8.90 -2.57 18.71
N GLY A 123 9.48 -1.37 18.78
CA GLY A 123 10.74 -1.12 19.48
C GLY A 123 11.98 -1.50 18.68
N PHE A 124 11.90 -1.57 17.36
CA PHE A 124 13.05 -1.72 16.47
C PHE A 124 13.70 -0.36 16.19
N GLU A 125 14.90 -0.38 15.61
CA GLU A 125 15.69 0.80 15.31
C GLU A 125 15.73 1.04 13.78
N PRO A 126 15.15 2.14 13.26
CA PRO A 126 15.27 2.44 11.85
C PRO A 126 16.69 2.90 11.51
N VAL A 127 17.26 2.38 10.44
CA VAL A 127 18.49 2.88 9.81
C VAL A 127 18.13 3.39 8.43
N PHE A 128 18.29 4.68 8.23
CA PHE A 128 17.77 5.36 7.05
C PHE A 128 18.75 5.34 5.88
N VAL A 129 18.18 5.24 4.69
CA VAL A 129 18.87 5.44 3.41
C VAL A 129 18.23 6.59 2.63
N ASP A 130 19.03 7.29 1.82
CA ASP A 130 18.52 8.29 0.88
C ASP A 130 17.84 7.59 -0.31
N ILE A 131 17.33 8.34 -1.23
CA ILE A 131 16.66 7.87 -2.43
C ILE A 131 17.38 8.33 -3.70
N ASP A 132 17.13 7.67 -4.82
CA ASP A 132 17.56 8.08 -6.15
C ASP A 132 16.47 8.97 -6.80
N LEU A 133 16.85 10.12 -7.35
CA LEU A 133 15.91 11.13 -7.82
C LEU A 133 15.12 10.74 -9.08
N ASP A 134 15.64 9.86 -9.92
CA ASP A 134 15.00 9.46 -11.18
C ASP A 134 13.98 8.35 -11.01
N THR A 135 14.21 7.44 -10.06
CA THR A 135 13.29 6.33 -9.75
C THR A 135 12.50 6.54 -8.48
N LEU A 136 12.90 7.49 -7.63
CA LEU A 136 12.39 7.78 -6.29
C LEU A 136 12.52 6.57 -5.32
N ASN A 137 13.32 5.58 -5.68
CA ASN A 137 13.58 4.39 -4.87
C ASN A 137 14.78 4.56 -3.94
N LEU A 138 14.86 3.66 -2.93
CA LEU A 138 15.96 3.66 -1.95
C LEU A 138 17.33 3.47 -2.63
N ASN A 139 18.36 4.16 -2.12
CA ASN A 139 19.73 4.04 -2.59
C ASN A 139 20.36 2.71 -2.17
N LEU A 140 20.62 1.82 -3.13
CA LEU A 140 21.09 0.47 -2.87
C LEU A 140 22.53 0.38 -2.35
N ASP A 141 23.39 1.38 -2.61
CA ASP A 141 24.74 1.43 -2.03
C ASP A 141 24.67 1.64 -0.53
N GLN A 142 23.79 2.54 -0.07
CA GLN A 142 23.54 2.77 1.35
C GLN A 142 22.84 1.57 2.02
N VAL A 143 21.93 0.88 1.30
CA VAL A 143 21.33 -0.38 1.77
C VAL A 143 22.44 -1.40 2.06
N GLU A 144 23.35 -1.61 1.13
CA GLU A 144 24.46 -2.55 1.30
C GLU A 144 25.38 -2.15 2.47
N GLU A 145 25.67 -0.86 2.63
CA GLU A 145 26.47 -0.32 3.74
C GLU A 145 25.82 -0.66 5.10
N HIS A 146 24.50 -0.45 5.25
CA HIS A 146 23.79 -0.77 6.49
C HIS A 146 23.65 -2.28 6.73
N ALA A 147 23.52 -3.06 5.67
CA ALA A 147 23.56 -4.53 5.75
C ALA A 147 24.89 -5.03 6.32
N LYS A 148 26.03 -4.50 5.83
CA LYS A 148 27.39 -4.77 6.36
C LYS A 148 27.50 -4.39 7.85
N LYS A 149 26.79 -3.36 8.31
CA LYS A 149 26.76 -2.92 9.71
C LYS A 149 25.77 -3.69 10.60
N GLY A 150 25.24 -4.81 10.10
CA GLY A 150 24.45 -5.76 10.89
C GLY A 150 22.96 -5.49 10.99
N ALA A 151 22.39 -4.69 10.09
CA ALA A 151 20.93 -4.62 9.93
C ALA A 151 20.37 -6.02 9.62
N LYS A 152 19.10 -6.27 10.02
CA LYS A 152 18.46 -7.59 9.88
C LYS A 152 17.24 -7.56 8.98
N ILE A 153 16.56 -6.45 8.91
CA ILE A 153 15.34 -6.27 8.13
C ILE A 153 15.56 -5.14 7.14
N ILE A 154 14.95 -5.26 5.98
CA ILE A 154 14.70 -4.15 5.06
C ILE A 154 13.20 -4.05 4.79
N THR A 155 12.63 -2.85 4.95
CA THR A 155 11.24 -2.57 4.62
C THR A 155 11.14 -1.24 3.86
N PHE A 156 10.38 -1.25 2.79
CA PHE A 156 10.15 -0.06 1.96
C PHE A 156 8.89 -0.23 1.13
N ALA A 157 8.30 0.89 0.70
CA ALA A 157 7.24 0.88 -0.30
C ALA A 157 7.85 0.86 -1.70
N HIS A 158 7.27 0.07 -2.61
CA HIS A 158 7.52 0.20 -4.05
C HIS A 158 6.87 1.49 -4.54
N VAL A 159 7.65 2.57 -4.51
CA VAL A 159 7.18 3.94 -4.59
C VAL A 159 6.39 4.20 -5.86
N LEU A 160 5.15 4.65 -5.69
CA LEU A 160 4.24 5.00 -6.78
C LEU A 160 4.04 3.86 -7.81
N GLY A 161 4.33 2.62 -7.41
CA GLY A 161 4.25 1.44 -8.26
C GLY A 161 5.58 1.02 -8.91
N ASN A 162 6.66 1.78 -8.73
CA ASN A 162 7.96 1.54 -9.35
C ASN A 162 8.91 0.85 -8.35
N PRO A 163 9.48 -0.33 -8.65
CA PRO A 163 10.42 -1.01 -7.76
C PRO A 163 11.84 -0.44 -7.87
N PRO A 164 12.72 -0.67 -6.89
CA PRO A 164 14.17 -0.55 -7.08
C PRO A 164 14.70 -1.62 -8.05
N ASN A 165 16.00 -1.62 -8.33
CA ASN A 165 16.64 -2.74 -9.01
C ASN A 165 16.56 -3.99 -8.12
N MET A 166 15.53 -4.83 -8.35
CA MET A 166 15.27 -5.99 -7.52
C MET A 166 16.36 -7.07 -7.63
N ASN A 167 17.01 -7.20 -8.78
CA ASN A 167 18.12 -8.15 -8.92
C ASN A 167 19.24 -7.82 -7.93
N ARG A 168 19.73 -6.58 -7.95
CA ARG A 168 20.76 -6.13 -7.02
C ARG A 168 20.30 -6.18 -5.55
N LEU A 169 19.04 -5.78 -5.30
CA LEU A 169 18.49 -5.84 -3.95
C LEU A 169 18.48 -7.28 -3.40
N MET A 170 18.04 -8.25 -4.22
CA MET A 170 17.99 -9.65 -3.81
C MET A 170 19.39 -10.25 -3.63
N GLU A 171 20.40 -9.80 -4.38
CA GLU A 171 21.82 -10.16 -4.13
C GLU A 171 22.27 -9.69 -2.75
N ILE A 172 22.01 -8.42 -2.40
CA ILE A 172 22.31 -7.84 -1.07
C ILE A 172 21.59 -8.64 0.03
N ILE A 173 20.29 -8.90 -0.15
CA ILE A 173 19.47 -9.66 0.82
C ILE A 173 20.07 -11.04 1.07
N LYS A 174 20.42 -11.76 0.01
CA LYS A 174 21.02 -13.08 0.09
C LYS A 174 22.40 -13.05 0.75
N GLN A 175 23.25 -12.09 0.36
CA GLN A 175 24.63 -11.97 0.85
C GLN A 175 24.69 -11.68 2.35
N TYR A 176 23.77 -10.82 2.86
CA TYR A 176 23.79 -10.39 4.27
C TYR A 176 22.68 -11.03 5.12
N ASN A 177 21.94 -11.99 4.55
CA ASN A 177 20.84 -12.68 5.22
C ASN A 177 19.81 -11.72 5.85
N LEU A 178 19.34 -10.78 5.02
CA LEU A 178 18.30 -9.82 5.41
C LEU A 178 16.91 -10.43 5.26
N ILE A 179 15.97 -9.97 6.05
CA ILE A 179 14.53 -10.24 5.91
C ILE A 179 13.92 -9.07 5.13
N LEU A 180 13.29 -9.36 3.98
CA LEU A 180 12.60 -8.36 3.18
C LEU A 180 11.12 -8.34 3.52
N LEU A 181 10.58 -7.14 3.83
CA LEU A 181 9.17 -6.85 3.93
C LEU A 181 8.79 -5.83 2.85
N GLU A 182 7.87 -6.20 1.96
CA GLU A 182 7.48 -5.37 0.82
C GLU A 182 6.16 -4.63 1.11
N ASP A 183 6.21 -3.30 1.09
CA ASP A 183 5.00 -2.49 1.10
C ASP A 183 4.55 -2.24 -0.35
N CYS A 184 3.51 -2.95 -0.78
CA CYS A 184 2.92 -2.87 -2.11
C CYS A 184 1.61 -2.06 -2.12
N CYS A 185 1.38 -1.15 -1.17
CA CYS A 185 0.19 -0.31 -1.16
C CYS A 185 0.03 0.47 -2.46
N ASP A 186 1.13 0.95 -3.04
CA ASP A 186 1.17 1.70 -4.31
C ASP A 186 1.47 0.82 -5.54
N ALA A 187 1.64 -0.50 -5.39
CA ALA A 187 2.28 -1.33 -6.42
C ALA A 187 1.50 -2.58 -6.83
N LEU A 188 0.22 -2.69 -6.44
CA LEU A 188 -0.61 -3.81 -6.88
C LEU A 188 -0.66 -3.89 -8.41
N GLY A 189 -0.27 -5.05 -8.96
CA GLY A 189 -0.21 -5.31 -10.39
C GLY A 189 1.04 -4.81 -11.10
N SER A 190 1.99 -4.21 -10.38
CA SER A 190 3.33 -3.95 -10.91
C SER A 190 4.17 -5.21 -10.92
N THR A 191 5.10 -5.32 -11.89
CA THR A 191 6.00 -6.47 -12.01
C THR A 191 7.45 -6.04 -12.18
N TYR A 192 8.36 -6.95 -11.85
CA TYR A 192 9.79 -6.85 -12.16
C TYR A 192 10.28 -8.16 -12.75
N ASP A 193 10.85 -8.12 -13.95
CA ASP A 193 11.25 -9.30 -14.73
C ASP A 193 10.12 -10.35 -14.83
N GLY A 194 8.88 -9.85 -15.08
CA GLY A 194 7.67 -10.66 -15.19
C GLY A 194 7.12 -11.22 -13.88
N LYS A 195 7.79 -11.01 -12.74
CA LYS A 195 7.32 -11.45 -11.41
C LYS A 195 6.53 -10.33 -10.72
N PRO A 196 5.40 -10.63 -10.06
CA PRO A 196 4.66 -9.63 -9.30
C PRO A 196 5.54 -9.00 -8.22
N LEU A 197 5.46 -7.67 -8.03
CA LEU A 197 5.98 -7.05 -6.83
C LEU A 197 5.22 -7.58 -5.62
N GLY A 198 5.93 -7.76 -4.50
CA GLY A 198 5.40 -8.45 -3.33
C GLY A 198 5.71 -9.95 -3.31
N SER A 199 6.26 -10.53 -4.40
CA SER A 199 6.66 -11.93 -4.43
C SER A 199 8.09 -12.19 -3.94
N PHE A 200 8.87 -11.14 -3.72
CA PHE A 200 10.31 -11.23 -3.40
C PHE A 200 10.57 -11.38 -1.90
N GLY A 201 9.74 -10.77 -1.05
CA GLY A 201 9.93 -10.72 0.40
C GLY A 201 9.20 -11.83 1.18
N GLU A 202 9.39 -11.81 2.49
CA GLU A 202 8.74 -12.76 3.42
C GLU A 202 7.25 -12.45 3.59
N LEU A 203 6.92 -11.20 3.81
CA LEU A 203 5.56 -10.70 3.93
C LEU A 203 5.37 -9.48 3.02
N THR A 204 4.13 -9.29 2.57
CA THR A 204 3.77 -8.20 1.67
C THR A 204 2.49 -7.54 2.14
N SER A 205 2.50 -6.22 2.26
CA SER A 205 1.30 -5.44 2.55
C SER A 205 0.67 -4.87 1.28
N CYS A 206 -0.64 -4.64 1.35
CA CYS A 206 -1.40 -3.90 0.36
C CYS A 206 -2.46 -3.04 1.05
N SER A 207 -2.88 -1.95 0.40
CA SER A 207 -3.93 -1.05 0.88
C SER A 207 -5.09 -0.96 -0.09
N PHE A 208 -6.29 -0.82 0.47
CA PHE A 208 -7.54 -0.62 -0.28
C PHE A 208 -8.21 0.72 0.06
N TYR A 209 -7.40 1.71 0.46
CA TYR A 209 -7.83 3.09 0.59
C TYR A 209 -8.25 3.65 -0.79
N PRO A 210 -9.18 4.61 -0.90
CA PRO A 210 -9.75 5.07 -2.18
C PRO A 210 -8.76 5.53 -3.25
N ALA A 211 -7.56 5.95 -2.89
CA ALA A 211 -6.56 6.40 -3.85
C ALA A 211 -5.77 5.25 -4.51
N HIS A 212 -5.76 4.06 -3.90
CA HIS A 212 -4.97 2.93 -4.40
C HIS A 212 -5.59 2.26 -5.64
N HIS A 213 -4.99 1.17 -6.10
CA HIS A 213 -5.36 0.50 -7.35
C HIS A 213 -6.79 -0.04 -7.31
N MET A 214 -7.17 -0.63 -6.19
CA MET A 214 -8.56 -1.00 -5.88
C MET A 214 -8.93 -0.48 -4.50
N THR A 215 -10.23 -0.34 -4.22
CA THR A 215 -10.66 0.17 -2.92
C THR A 215 -11.84 -0.61 -2.35
N MET A 216 -11.87 -0.66 -1.02
CA MET A 216 -12.99 -1.17 -0.20
C MET A 216 -13.59 -0.05 0.67
N GLY A 217 -13.28 1.25 0.36
CA GLY A 217 -13.48 2.39 1.26
C GLY A 217 -12.33 2.53 2.23
N GLU A 218 -12.12 1.57 3.09
CA GLU A 218 -10.93 1.28 3.88
C GLU A 218 -10.65 -0.21 3.81
N GLY A 219 -9.41 -0.62 4.01
CA GLY A 219 -9.00 -2.01 4.01
C GLY A 219 -7.52 -2.17 3.72
N GLY A 220 -7.02 -3.35 3.98
CA GLY A 220 -5.66 -3.74 3.65
C GLY A 220 -5.51 -5.25 3.61
N PHE A 221 -4.31 -5.69 3.29
CA PHE A 221 -3.99 -7.10 3.17
C PHE A 221 -2.54 -7.38 3.55
N VAL A 222 -2.31 -8.51 4.21
CA VAL A 222 -0.97 -9.10 4.37
C VAL A 222 -0.92 -10.41 3.62
N ALA A 223 -0.07 -10.50 2.60
CA ALA A 223 0.22 -11.75 1.90
C ALA A 223 1.44 -12.45 2.50
N CYS A 224 1.37 -13.77 2.63
CA CYS A 224 2.31 -14.61 3.36
C CYS A 224 2.80 -15.77 2.50
N ASN A 225 4.07 -16.17 2.66
CA ASN A 225 4.64 -17.33 1.96
C ASN A 225 4.21 -18.66 2.58
N THR A 226 4.03 -18.69 3.91
CA THR A 226 3.82 -19.93 4.64
C THR A 226 2.61 -19.88 5.56
N LYS A 227 2.07 -21.06 5.87
CA LYS A 227 0.93 -21.19 6.77
C LYS A 227 1.19 -20.65 8.17
N ILE A 228 2.41 -20.82 8.68
CA ILE A 228 2.75 -20.30 10.01
C ILE A 228 2.81 -18.76 10.02
N GLN A 229 3.27 -18.12 8.95
CA GLN A 229 3.21 -16.67 8.81
C GLN A 229 1.76 -16.17 8.82
N GLU A 230 0.84 -16.83 8.09
CA GLU A 230 -0.59 -16.52 8.13
C GLU A 230 -1.16 -16.66 9.54
N ILE A 231 -0.89 -17.77 10.24
CA ILE A 231 -1.38 -18.04 11.59
C ILE A 231 -0.95 -16.94 12.57
N VAL A 232 0.34 -16.61 12.57
CA VAL A 232 0.90 -15.59 13.48
C VAL A 232 0.35 -14.20 13.15
N THR A 233 0.31 -13.83 11.88
CA THR A 233 -0.22 -12.53 11.46
C THR A 233 -1.71 -12.40 11.79
N ARG A 234 -2.48 -13.48 11.59
CA ARG A 234 -3.90 -13.56 11.98
C ARG A 234 -4.07 -13.47 13.49
N SER A 235 -3.19 -14.10 14.26
CA SER A 235 -3.20 -14.00 15.72
C SER A 235 -3.06 -12.54 16.16
N PHE A 236 -2.06 -11.82 15.68
CA PHE A 236 -1.89 -10.38 15.99
C PHE A 236 -3.10 -9.53 15.53
N ARG A 237 -3.71 -9.83 14.38
CA ARG A 237 -4.93 -9.15 13.91
C ARG A 237 -6.13 -9.37 14.85
N GLU A 238 -6.20 -10.51 15.53
CA GLU A 238 -7.33 -10.98 16.33
C GLU A 238 -6.98 -11.09 17.82
N TRP A 239 -6.57 -9.98 18.43
CA TRP A 239 -6.22 -9.83 19.85
C TRP A 239 -5.07 -10.72 20.34
N GLY A 240 -4.38 -11.42 19.46
CA GLY A 240 -3.34 -12.37 19.82
C GLY A 240 -3.85 -13.81 20.03
N ARG A 241 -5.07 -14.13 19.56
CA ARG A 241 -5.67 -15.46 19.76
C ARG A 241 -4.81 -16.59 19.20
N GLY A 242 -4.71 -17.68 19.96
CA GLY A 242 -4.14 -18.94 19.49
C GLY A 242 -5.06 -19.72 18.55
N CYS A 243 -6.38 -19.49 18.61
CA CYS A 243 -7.37 -20.09 17.73
C CYS A 243 -7.38 -19.43 16.34
N TYR A 244 -7.10 -20.21 15.28
CA TYR A 244 -7.00 -19.74 13.87
C TYR A 244 -7.89 -20.54 12.91
N CYS A 245 -8.90 -21.25 13.42
CA CYS A 245 -9.82 -22.05 12.62
C CYS A 245 -10.79 -21.16 11.84
N VAL A 246 -10.53 -20.95 10.54
CA VAL A 246 -11.37 -20.15 9.65
C VAL A 246 -11.57 -20.81 8.29
N GLY A 247 -12.81 -20.80 7.81
CA GLY A 247 -13.17 -21.24 6.47
C GLY A 247 -12.75 -22.67 6.13
N LYS A 248 -12.47 -22.92 4.86
CA LYS A 248 -12.05 -24.25 4.35
C LYS A 248 -10.69 -24.71 4.89
N LYS A 249 -9.86 -23.78 5.38
CA LYS A 249 -8.55 -24.06 5.99
C LYS A 249 -8.68 -24.38 7.49
N ALA A 250 -9.88 -24.35 8.04
CA ALA A 250 -10.15 -24.68 9.43
C ALA A 250 -10.00 -26.19 9.68
N ASN A 251 -9.39 -26.53 10.81
CA ASN A 251 -9.23 -27.93 11.25
C ASN A 251 -10.51 -28.41 11.95
N LEU A 252 -11.64 -28.35 11.23
CA LEU A 252 -12.95 -28.74 11.75
C LEU A 252 -13.24 -30.22 11.51
N LEU A 253 -13.96 -30.83 12.47
CA LEU A 253 -14.53 -32.15 12.31
C LEU A 253 -15.66 -32.13 11.26
N LYS A 254 -16.08 -33.33 10.78
CA LYS A 254 -17.14 -33.47 9.76
C LYS A 254 -18.46 -32.80 10.15
N ASN A 255 -18.74 -32.66 11.46
CA ASN A 255 -19.93 -31.98 11.99
C ASN A 255 -19.75 -30.44 12.10
N GLY A 256 -18.66 -29.88 11.59
CA GLY A 256 -18.37 -28.43 11.64
C GLY A 256 -17.86 -27.93 13.00
N SER A 257 -17.69 -28.82 14.01
CA SER A 257 -17.15 -28.45 15.32
C SER A 257 -15.62 -28.53 15.36
N CYS A 258 -14.99 -27.71 16.20
CA CYS A 258 -13.56 -27.83 16.54
C CYS A 258 -13.42 -28.89 17.63
N GLY A 259 -12.84 -30.05 17.30
CA GLY A 259 -12.64 -31.15 18.27
C GLY A 259 -11.78 -30.82 19.48
N ASN A 260 -11.06 -29.72 19.48
CA ASN A 260 -10.11 -29.32 20.51
C ASN A 260 -10.47 -28.02 21.24
N ARG A 261 -11.74 -27.62 21.25
CA ARG A 261 -12.14 -26.34 21.84
C ARG A 261 -11.91 -26.30 23.35
N PHE A 262 -12.23 -27.38 24.05
CA PHE A 262 -12.15 -27.49 25.49
C PHE A 262 -11.06 -28.49 25.84
N SER A 263 -9.97 -28.06 26.41
CA SER A 263 -8.82 -28.88 26.84
C SER A 263 -7.94 -28.07 27.82
N ASN A 264 -6.82 -28.66 28.24
CA ASN A 264 -5.84 -28.07 29.15
C ASN A 264 -4.96 -27.06 28.40
N TRP A 265 -5.53 -25.92 28.02
CA TRP A 265 -4.86 -24.91 27.20
C TRP A 265 -3.95 -23.96 27.97
N LEU A 266 -4.08 -23.88 29.29
CA LEU A 266 -3.30 -23.00 30.14
C LEU A 266 -2.19 -23.81 30.82
N PRO A 267 -0.90 -23.64 30.43
CA PRO A 267 0.21 -24.42 30.95
C PRO A 267 0.35 -24.36 32.48
N GLU A 268 0.01 -23.19 33.07
CA GLU A 268 0.11 -22.95 34.52
C GLU A 268 -1.08 -23.56 35.32
N LEU A 269 -2.09 -24.06 34.62
CA LEU A 269 -3.29 -24.70 35.17
C LEU A 269 -3.56 -26.02 34.45
N PRO A 270 -2.66 -27.01 34.54
CA PRO A 270 -2.71 -28.24 33.72
C PRO A 270 -3.91 -29.13 33.95
N ASP A 271 -4.57 -29.00 35.08
CA ASP A 271 -5.77 -29.80 35.45
C ASP A 271 -7.08 -29.11 35.09
N GLU A 272 -7.03 -27.85 34.59
CA GLU A 272 -8.23 -27.08 34.29
C GLU A 272 -8.57 -27.10 32.78
N ILE A 273 -9.84 -27.36 32.48
CA ILE A 273 -10.38 -27.29 31.11
C ILE A 273 -10.73 -25.85 30.75
N PHE A 274 -10.11 -25.34 29.67
CA PHE A 274 -10.31 -23.97 29.24
C PHE A 274 -10.78 -23.87 27.77
N ASP A 275 -11.47 -22.79 27.41
CA ASP A 275 -11.93 -22.56 26.02
C ASP A 275 -10.80 -21.99 25.18
N HIS A 276 -10.33 -22.73 24.18
CA HIS A 276 -9.27 -22.31 23.25
C HIS A 276 -9.56 -20.96 22.56
N LYS A 277 -10.80 -20.55 22.43
CA LYS A 277 -11.18 -19.23 21.88
C LYS A 277 -10.67 -18.05 22.72
N TYR A 278 -10.34 -18.27 23.97
CA TYR A 278 -9.82 -17.28 24.90
C TYR A 278 -8.39 -17.53 25.34
N VAL A 279 -7.66 -18.32 24.55
CA VAL A 279 -6.21 -18.51 24.68
C VAL A 279 -5.51 -17.53 23.74
N TYR A 280 -4.49 -16.85 24.24
CA TYR A 280 -3.77 -15.80 23.50
C TYR A 280 -2.29 -16.15 23.45
N ASP A 281 -1.76 -16.30 22.23
CA ASP A 281 -0.36 -16.65 21.98
C ASP A 281 0.52 -15.42 21.75
N GLU A 282 -0.13 -14.30 21.37
CA GLU A 282 0.55 -13.03 21.06
C GLU A 282 -0.14 -11.86 21.80
N ILE A 283 0.57 -10.72 21.91
CA ILE A 283 -0.01 -9.46 22.37
C ILE A 283 -0.50 -8.72 21.12
N GLY A 284 -1.76 -8.95 20.75
CA GLY A 284 -2.31 -8.50 19.48
C GLY A 284 -3.33 -7.38 19.59
N TYR A 285 -3.94 -7.05 18.44
CA TYR A 285 -4.88 -5.95 18.23
C TYR A 285 -6.20 -6.46 17.64
N ASN A 286 -7.18 -5.58 17.49
CA ASN A 286 -8.34 -5.85 16.64
C ASN A 286 -8.22 -5.00 15.35
N LEU A 287 -7.63 -5.58 14.30
CA LEU A 287 -7.38 -4.91 13.03
C LEU A 287 -8.19 -5.55 11.87
N LYS A 288 -9.31 -6.19 12.21
CA LYS A 288 -10.21 -6.80 11.22
C LYS A 288 -11.01 -5.73 10.47
N PRO A 289 -11.21 -5.89 9.15
CA PRO A 289 -12.28 -5.19 8.44
C PRO A 289 -13.64 -5.85 8.73
N ILE A 290 -14.70 -5.32 8.16
CA ILE A 290 -16.03 -5.92 8.16
C ILE A 290 -16.30 -6.65 6.84
N GLU A 291 -17.30 -7.55 6.81
CA GLU A 291 -17.64 -8.37 5.64
C GLU A 291 -18.00 -7.54 4.40
N LEU A 292 -18.70 -6.43 4.62
CA LEU A 292 -19.03 -5.45 3.58
C LEU A 292 -17.84 -5.02 2.72
N GLN A 293 -16.67 -4.80 3.35
CA GLN A 293 -15.45 -4.40 2.67
C GLN A 293 -14.94 -5.52 1.77
N ALA A 294 -14.98 -6.76 2.23
CA ALA A 294 -14.59 -7.91 1.42
C ALA A 294 -15.51 -8.09 0.20
N SER A 295 -16.83 -7.89 0.36
CA SER A 295 -17.80 -7.96 -0.73
C SER A 295 -17.48 -6.94 -1.84
N ILE A 296 -17.19 -5.68 -1.47
CA ILE A 296 -16.73 -4.64 -2.39
C ILE A 296 -15.42 -5.07 -3.07
N GLY A 297 -14.47 -5.57 -2.28
CA GLY A 297 -13.15 -5.99 -2.78
C GLY A 297 -13.21 -7.09 -3.83
N LEU A 298 -14.14 -8.04 -3.70
CA LEU A 298 -14.33 -9.10 -4.70
C LEU A 298 -14.80 -8.55 -6.06
N GLU A 299 -15.63 -7.51 -6.08
CA GLU A 299 -16.02 -6.85 -7.33
C GLU A 299 -14.87 -6.02 -7.92
N GLN A 300 -14.11 -5.34 -7.07
CA GLN A 300 -12.93 -4.58 -7.50
C GLN A 300 -11.82 -5.49 -8.09
N MET A 301 -11.59 -6.67 -7.53
CA MET A 301 -10.64 -7.64 -8.10
C MET A 301 -10.93 -7.95 -9.57
N LYS A 302 -12.19 -8.04 -9.96
CA LYS A 302 -12.60 -8.33 -11.35
C LYS A 302 -12.21 -7.21 -12.31
N LYS A 303 -12.04 -5.99 -11.80
CA LYS A 303 -11.71 -4.78 -12.58
C LYS A 303 -10.20 -4.50 -12.66
N LEU A 304 -9.35 -5.23 -11.93
CA LEU A 304 -7.90 -4.98 -11.88
C LEU A 304 -7.24 -4.88 -13.27
N PRO A 305 -7.53 -5.76 -14.24
CA PRO A 305 -6.92 -5.65 -15.57
C PRO A 305 -7.19 -4.30 -16.24
N GLU A 306 -8.41 -3.79 -16.15
CA GLU A 306 -8.79 -2.48 -16.69
C GLU A 306 -8.17 -1.34 -15.90
N ILE A 307 -8.13 -1.44 -14.57
CA ILE A 307 -7.51 -0.45 -13.68
C ILE A 307 -6.02 -0.31 -14.02
N HIS A 308 -5.28 -1.41 -14.17
CA HIS A 308 -3.87 -1.39 -14.50
C HIS A 308 -3.61 -0.79 -15.89
N ARG A 309 -4.42 -1.18 -16.88
CA ARG A 309 -4.32 -0.64 -18.24
C ARG A 309 -4.48 0.89 -18.24
N ARG A 310 -5.54 1.40 -17.61
CA ARG A 310 -5.81 2.84 -17.56
C ARG A 310 -4.74 3.62 -16.81
N ARG A 311 -4.24 3.11 -15.69
CA ARG A 311 -3.15 3.76 -14.94
C ARG A 311 -1.90 3.92 -15.80
N LYS A 312 -1.51 2.89 -16.54
CA LYS A 312 -0.36 2.94 -17.47
C LYS A 312 -0.60 3.94 -18.61
N GLU A 313 -1.78 3.93 -19.22
CA GLU A 313 -2.15 4.87 -20.29
C GLU A 313 -2.16 6.31 -19.79
N ASN A 314 -2.77 6.58 -18.64
CA ASN A 314 -2.82 7.91 -18.04
C ASN A 314 -1.41 8.40 -17.67
N HIS A 315 -0.56 7.54 -17.11
CA HIS A 315 0.83 7.88 -16.83
C HIS A 315 1.60 8.23 -18.10
N ALA A 316 1.52 7.41 -19.14
CA ALA A 316 2.18 7.66 -20.43
C ALA A 316 1.71 8.98 -21.06
N ARG A 317 0.42 9.30 -20.95
CA ARG A 317 -0.13 10.58 -21.42
C ARG A 317 0.44 11.76 -20.63
N LEU A 318 0.56 11.67 -19.31
CA LEU A 318 1.18 12.71 -18.47
C LEU A 318 2.66 12.88 -18.77
N VAL A 319 3.42 11.80 -19.01
CA VAL A 319 4.81 11.88 -19.48
C VAL A 319 4.88 12.71 -20.77
N ASN A 320 4.02 12.45 -21.75
CA ASN A 320 3.97 13.18 -23.00
C ASN A 320 3.64 14.68 -22.82
N ILE A 321 2.75 15.00 -21.89
CA ILE A 321 2.38 16.39 -21.57
C ILE A 321 3.58 17.17 -21.00
N PHE A 322 4.38 16.55 -20.13
CA PHE A 322 5.51 17.21 -19.48
C PHE A 322 6.83 17.10 -20.26
N LYS A 323 6.95 16.16 -21.21
CA LYS A 323 8.16 15.94 -22.03
C LYS A 323 8.68 17.19 -22.73
N PRO A 324 7.86 18.10 -23.31
CA PRO A 324 8.36 19.34 -23.92
C PRO A 324 9.06 20.28 -22.93
N TYR A 325 8.87 20.08 -21.64
CA TYR A 325 9.39 20.91 -20.54
C TYR A 325 10.41 20.16 -19.68
N GLU A 326 10.98 19.06 -20.18
CA GLU A 326 11.93 18.23 -19.42
C GLU A 326 13.21 18.98 -19.01
N GLU A 327 13.50 20.12 -19.60
CA GLU A 327 14.59 21.00 -19.14
C GLU A 327 14.38 21.47 -17.70
N PHE A 328 13.12 21.60 -17.25
CA PHE A 328 12.74 22.03 -15.89
C PHE A 328 12.44 20.89 -14.93
N PHE A 329 12.25 19.66 -15.43
CA PHE A 329 11.80 18.53 -14.64
C PHE A 329 12.69 17.31 -14.73
N ILE A 330 12.86 16.61 -13.62
CA ILE A 330 13.21 15.20 -13.59
C ILE A 330 11.88 14.45 -13.73
N LEU A 331 11.68 13.81 -14.88
CA LEU A 331 10.49 13.01 -15.15
C LEU A 331 10.63 11.61 -14.52
N PRO A 332 9.51 10.97 -14.11
CA PRO A 332 9.57 9.65 -13.51
C PRO A 332 10.07 8.61 -14.52
N LYS A 333 10.99 7.77 -14.06
CA LYS A 333 11.60 6.72 -14.87
C LYS A 333 11.28 5.35 -14.27
N ALA A 334 10.71 4.46 -15.07
CA ALA A 334 10.58 3.08 -14.70
C ALA A 334 11.96 2.43 -14.52
N THR A 335 12.14 1.67 -13.47
CA THR A 335 13.34 0.86 -13.26
C THR A 335 13.47 -0.17 -14.39
N GLU A 336 14.67 -0.42 -14.85
CA GLU A 336 14.92 -1.43 -15.88
C GLU A 336 14.31 -2.78 -15.47
N LEU A 337 13.72 -3.52 -16.42
CA LEU A 337 12.98 -4.76 -16.22
C LEU A 337 11.66 -4.63 -15.46
N SER A 338 11.25 -3.42 -15.04
CA SER A 338 9.97 -3.23 -14.37
C SER A 338 8.84 -2.90 -15.36
N ASP A 339 7.62 -3.28 -15.00
CA ASP A 339 6.37 -2.86 -15.64
C ASP A 339 5.42 -2.29 -14.58
N PRO A 340 5.58 -1.01 -14.22
CA PRO A 340 4.83 -0.40 -13.14
C PRO A 340 3.35 -0.19 -13.48
N SER A 341 2.47 -0.56 -12.55
CA SER A 341 1.10 -0.07 -12.50
C SER A 341 1.10 1.22 -11.68
N TRP A 342 1.35 2.34 -12.34
CA TRP A 342 1.66 3.61 -11.70
C TRP A 342 0.55 4.11 -10.77
N PHE A 343 0.87 4.38 -9.51
CA PHE A 343 -0.04 5.02 -8.55
C PHE A 343 -0.24 6.49 -8.91
N ALA A 344 0.83 7.19 -9.27
CA ALA A 344 0.81 8.60 -9.64
C ALA A 344 1.97 8.95 -10.60
N PHE A 345 1.87 10.11 -11.24
CA PHE A 345 2.89 10.72 -12.06
C PHE A 345 3.61 11.80 -11.24
N ALA A 346 4.78 11.49 -10.71
CA ALA A 346 5.58 12.41 -9.90
C ALA A 346 6.64 13.10 -10.75
N VAL A 347 6.76 14.41 -10.59
CA VAL A 347 7.83 15.21 -11.22
C VAL A 347 8.58 16.00 -10.17
N THR A 348 9.91 16.02 -10.30
CA THR A 348 10.79 16.81 -9.44
C THR A 348 11.33 17.99 -10.24
N ILE A 349 11.18 19.20 -9.71
CA ILE A 349 11.70 20.41 -10.38
C ILE A 349 13.22 20.44 -10.27
N LYS A 350 13.90 20.61 -11.40
CA LYS A 350 15.35 20.90 -11.46
C LYS A 350 15.63 22.28 -10.94
N ASP A 351 16.86 22.53 -10.48
CA ASP A 351 17.27 23.86 -10.08
C ASP A 351 17.21 24.82 -11.30
N ASN A 352 16.39 25.83 -11.18
CA ASN A 352 16.19 26.86 -12.20
C ASN A 352 15.77 28.16 -11.53
N TYR A 353 15.82 29.25 -12.28
CA TYR A 353 15.47 30.61 -11.82
C TYR A 353 14.06 31.05 -12.25
N LYS A 354 13.37 30.28 -13.12
CA LYS A 354 12.10 30.69 -13.73
C LYS A 354 10.92 30.53 -12.79
N PHE A 355 10.87 29.40 -12.05
CA PHE A 355 9.78 29.11 -11.14
C PHE A 355 10.17 28.06 -10.07
N LYS A 356 9.38 28.00 -9.00
CA LYS A 356 9.47 27.01 -7.92
C LYS A 356 8.27 26.06 -7.96
N ARG A 357 8.33 24.95 -7.21
CA ARG A 357 7.22 24.02 -7.06
C ARG A 357 5.90 24.74 -6.69
N LYS A 358 5.97 25.70 -5.76
CA LYS A 358 4.78 26.46 -5.34
C LYS A 358 4.08 27.13 -6.50
N ASP A 359 4.83 27.71 -7.44
CA ASP A 359 4.26 28.49 -8.55
C ASP A 359 3.43 27.62 -9.50
N ILE A 360 3.96 26.43 -9.89
CA ILE A 360 3.21 25.51 -10.76
C ILE A 360 2.10 24.79 -10.02
N VAL A 361 2.29 24.43 -8.75
CA VAL A 361 1.25 23.78 -7.94
C VAL A 361 0.08 24.72 -7.72
N ASP A 362 0.32 25.96 -7.29
CA ASP A 362 -0.74 26.97 -7.12
C ASP A 362 -1.49 27.23 -8.43
N PHE A 363 -0.78 27.25 -9.57
CA PHE A 363 -1.38 27.43 -10.88
C PHE A 363 -2.30 26.24 -11.26
N LEU A 364 -1.84 25.00 -11.06
CA LEU A 364 -2.64 23.80 -11.32
C LEU A 364 -3.87 23.73 -10.40
N GLU A 365 -3.71 23.96 -9.09
CA GLU A 365 -4.80 23.94 -8.11
C GLU A 365 -5.81 25.06 -8.37
N SER A 366 -5.39 26.27 -8.79
CA SER A 366 -6.28 27.36 -9.16
C SER A 366 -7.13 27.03 -10.42
N ASN A 367 -6.61 26.17 -11.30
CA ASN A 367 -7.30 25.60 -12.45
C ASN A 367 -8.01 24.27 -12.14
N LYS A 368 -8.30 23.98 -10.87
CA LYS A 368 -9.04 22.78 -10.44
C LYS A 368 -8.36 21.46 -10.78
N ILE A 369 -7.04 21.43 -10.88
CA ILE A 369 -6.25 20.20 -11.05
C ILE A 369 -5.58 19.89 -9.71
N GLN A 370 -6.00 18.79 -9.07
CA GLN A 370 -5.45 18.38 -7.78
C GLN A 370 -4.00 17.90 -7.91
N THR A 371 -3.17 18.39 -7.04
CA THR A 371 -1.77 17.96 -6.87
C THR A 371 -1.55 17.38 -5.48
N ARG A 372 -0.47 16.65 -5.30
CA ARG A 372 0.00 16.20 -3.98
C ARG A 372 1.52 16.35 -3.91
N PRO A 373 2.09 16.67 -2.73
CA PRO A 373 3.52 16.53 -2.50
C PRO A 373 3.90 15.05 -2.53
N TYR A 374 5.20 14.77 -2.63
CA TYR A 374 5.68 13.40 -2.48
C TYR A 374 5.46 12.92 -1.04
N PHE A 375 4.27 12.45 -0.75
CA PHE A 375 3.84 11.98 0.59
C PHE A 375 4.32 12.91 1.72
N ALA A 376 5.03 12.35 2.73
CA ALA A 376 5.64 13.14 3.80
C ALA A 376 6.97 13.81 3.41
N GLY A 377 7.47 13.53 2.19
CA GLY A 377 8.84 13.91 1.82
C GLY A 377 9.85 13.20 2.73
N ASN A 378 10.86 13.91 3.20
CA ASN A 378 11.73 13.43 4.26
C ASN A 378 10.94 13.36 5.57
N ILE A 379 10.59 12.14 5.99
CA ILE A 379 9.65 11.88 7.10
C ILE A 379 10.19 12.46 8.41
N MET A 380 11.51 12.42 8.63
CA MET A 380 12.11 12.90 9.87
C MET A 380 12.04 14.42 10.05
N LEU A 381 11.65 15.18 9.03
CA LEU A 381 11.36 16.60 9.15
C LEU A 381 9.94 16.90 9.66
N GLN A 382 9.08 15.91 9.72
CA GLN A 382 7.71 16.06 10.22
C GLN A 382 7.68 16.26 11.75
N PRO A 383 6.74 17.06 12.28
CA PRO A 383 6.68 17.36 13.72
C PRO A 383 6.60 16.14 14.63
N ALA A 384 5.96 15.07 14.18
CA ALA A 384 5.80 13.83 14.96
C ALA A 384 7.13 13.17 15.36
N TYR A 385 8.21 13.46 14.63
CA TYR A 385 9.53 12.83 14.84
C TYR A 385 10.55 13.80 15.47
N ASN A 386 10.06 14.92 16.05
CA ASN A 386 10.94 15.89 16.72
C ASN A 386 11.68 15.22 17.90
N GLY A 387 13.00 15.43 17.94
CA GLY A 387 13.86 14.90 19.00
C GLY A 387 14.35 13.47 18.80
N LEU A 388 13.92 12.77 17.74
CA LEU A 388 14.43 11.42 17.43
C LEU A 388 15.79 11.46 16.73
N ILE A 389 16.02 12.44 15.87
CA ILE A 389 17.29 12.68 15.15
C ILE A 389 17.53 14.18 15.05
N ASP A 390 18.80 14.62 15.01
CA ASP A 390 19.14 16.00 14.72
C ASP A 390 18.71 16.38 13.30
N LYS A 391 17.85 17.40 13.19
CA LYS A 391 17.30 17.85 11.91
C LYS A 391 18.38 18.39 10.96
N ASN A 392 19.46 18.98 11.46
CA ASN A 392 20.56 19.45 10.63
C ASN A 392 21.30 18.26 10.01
N GLU A 393 21.52 17.20 10.76
CA GLU A 393 22.08 15.94 10.25
C GLU A 393 21.17 15.35 9.17
N VAL A 394 19.87 15.29 9.41
CA VAL A 394 18.87 14.77 8.45
C VAL A 394 18.90 15.54 7.13
N ILE A 395 18.99 16.87 7.17
CA ILE A 395 18.99 17.72 5.98
C ILE A 395 20.28 17.55 5.16
N THR A 396 21.43 17.40 5.82
CA THR A 396 22.74 17.32 5.16
C THR A 396 23.06 15.92 4.65
N LYS A 397 22.67 14.88 5.40
CA LYS A 397 23.00 13.49 5.10
C LYS A 397 22.14 12.89 3.99
N TYR A 398 20.92 13.41 3.79
CA TYR A 398 19.95 12.88 2.82
C TYR A 398 19.53 13.98 1.82
N PRO A 399 20.43 14.42 0.92
CA PRO A 399 20.19 15.55 0.04
C PRO A 399 19.07 15.31 -0.98
N ASN A 400 18.91 14.07 -1.47
CA ASN A 400 17.84 13.72 -2.40
C ASN A 400 16.48 13.72 -1.73
N ALA A 401 16.36 13.14 -0.51
CA ALA A 401 15.15 13.22 0.28
C ALA A 401 14.76 14.67 0.61
N ARG A 402 15.74 15.55 0.87
CA ARG A 402 15.49 16.99 1.00
C ARG A 402 14.92 17.56 -0.29
N LYS A 403 15.56 17.30 -1.45
CA LYS A 403 15.12 17.83 -2.75
C LYS A 403 13.69 17.40 -3.08
N ILE A 404 13.34 16.14 -2.92
CA ILE A 404 11.95 15.71 -3.19
C ILE A 404 10.93 16.33 -2.24
N THR A 405 11.33 16.65 -1.00
CA THR A 405 10.44 17.30 -0.03
C THR A 405 10.07 18.71 -0.51
N THR A 406 11.01 19.44 -1.11
CA THR A 406 10.82 20.82 -1.54
C THR A 406 10.35 20.97 -2.97
N ASP A 407 10.77 20.06 -3.88
CA ASP A 407 10.68 20.25 -5.31
C ASP A 407 9.82 19.22 -6.06
N THR A 408 9.32 18.19 -5.38
CA THR A 408 8.48 17.17 -6.02
C THR A 408 7.00 17.38 -5.72
N PHE A 409 6.17 17.18 -6.74
CA PHE A 409 4.73 17.00 -6.64
C PHE A 409 4.27 15.90 -7.59
N PHE A 410 3.07 15.39 -7.38
CA PHE A 410 2.49 14.41 -8.32
C PHE A 410 1.06 14.76 -8.75
N LEU A 411 0.72 14.29 -9.94
CA LEU A 411 -0.62 14.22 -10.51
C LEU A 411 -1.10 12.77 -10.47
N GLY A 412 -2.41 12.57 -10.42
CA GLY A 412 -3.00 11.24 -10.41
C GLY A 412 -2.89 10.53 -11.75
N THR A 413 -2.81 9.20 -11.68
CA THR A 413 -2.93 8.29 -12.82
C THR A 413 -4.18 7.41 -12.72
N SER A 414 -5.04 7.69 -11.75
CA SER A 414 -6.24 6.89 -11.43
C SER A 414 -7.12 6.64 -12.66
N PRO A 415 -7.75 5.45 -12.77
CA PRO A 415 -8.64 5.11 -13.88
C PRO A 415 -9.89 5.99 -13.96
N VAL A 416 -10.19 6.78 -12.92
CA VAL A 416 -11.30 7.75 -12.95
C VAL A 416 -10.98 9.02 -13.74
N ILE A 417 -9.70 9.26 -14.04
CA ILE A 417 -9.27 10.40 -14.84
C ILE A 417 -9.53 10.07 -16.31
N THR A 418 -10.38 10.88 -16.93
CA THR A 418 -10.83 10.69 -18.31
C THR A 418 -9.85 11.34 -19.31
N LYS A 419 -9.97 10.96 -20.60
CA LYS A 419 -9.21 11.60 -21.68
C LYS A 419 -9.45 13.12 -21.72
N ILE A 420 -10.69 13.57 -21.57
CA ILE A 420 -11.03 15.01 -21.57
C ILE A 420 -10.31 15.76 -20.45
N GLN A 421 -10.20 15.13 -19.26
CA GLN A 421 -9.47 15.71 -18.14
C GLN A 421 -7.96 15.76 -18.39
N LEU A 422 -7.39 14.76 -19.05
CA LEU A 422 -5.96 14.76 -19.45
C LEU A 422 -5.68 15.82 -20.52
N ASP A 423 -6.59 16.00 -21.49
CA ASP A 423 -6.46 17.05 -22.50
C ASP A 423 -6.56 18.46 -21.86
N TYR A 424 -7.39 18.62 -20.83
CA TYR A 424 -7.44 19.85 -20.04
C TYR A 424 -6.18 20.08 -19.21
N ILE A 425 -5.59 19.03 -18.59
CA ILE A 425 -4.28 19.14 -17.92
C ILE A 425 -3.22 19.65 -18.91
N GLU A 426 -3.20 19.13 -20.14
CA GLU A 426 -2.26 19.57 -21.16
C GLU A 426 -2.42 21.06 -21.47
N GLU A 427 -3.64 21.53 -21.71
CA GLU A 427 -3.94 22.94 -21.96
C GLU A 427 -3.42 23.84 -20.82
N VAL A 428 -3.73 23.46 -19.57
CA VAL A 428 -3.31 24.23 -18.38
C VAL A 428 -1.79 24.26 -18.22
N VAL A 429 -1.10 23.12 -18.42
CA VAL A 429 0.37 23.06 -18.39
C VAL A 429 0.97 23.94 -19.49
N GLN A 430 0.47 23.89 -20.72
CA GLN A 430 0.91 24.75 -21.81
C GLN A 430 0.73 26.24 -21.48
N ASN A 431 -0.40 26.60 -20.87
CA ASN A 431 -0.68 27.98 -20.47
C ASN A 431 0.26 28.47 -19.37
N PHE A 432 0.68 27.60 -18.43
CA PHE A 432 1.69 27.94 -17.43
C PHE A 432 3.01 28.35 -18.10
N PHE A 433 3.49 27.57 -19.06
CA PHE A 433 4.79 27.82 -19.71
C PHE A 433 4.77 28.93 -20.77
N LYS A 434 3.62 29.29 -21.36
CA LYS A 434 3.51 30.47 -22.23
C LYS A 434 3.80 31.77 -21.49
N ASN A 435 3.64 31.79 -20.18
CA ASN A 435 3.80 32.96 -19.31
C ASN A 435 5.14 32.97 -18.52
N LYS A 436 6.04 32.01 -18.79
CA LYS A 436 7.36 31.87 -18.14
C LYS A 436 8.50 31.88 -19.14
#